data_a41fe7a4378e7509c5b87c2fa825f32d
#
_entry.id   a41fe7a4378e7509c5b87c2fa825f32d
#
_cell.length_a   1.000
_cell.length_b   1.000
_cell.length_c   1.000
_cell.angle_alpha   90.00
_cell.angle_beta   90.00
_cell.angle_gamma   90.00
#
_symmetry.space_group_name_H-M   'P 1'
#
loop_
_entity.id
_entity.type
_entity.pdbx_description
1 polymer ?
#
loop_
_entity_poly.entity_id
_entity_poly.type
_entity_poly.pdbx_seq_one_letter_code
_entity_poly.pdbx_strand_id
1 'polypeptide(L)'
;NLKQVNIAIRKFHTIYNLHRYIVITPYESTLYFKDAFCDCDYVEIIDENKVLNKKKFNELCAEFLKVKNDHKLFRINWYYQQILKLTYTLNYKNFPGKRIIIWDADTVPLKKIKFFNEEDNPILYGSKYEYHIPYFECNNILFGKKIIYPKLSFVTQFAALNSRMRKDLKNVLVKYIKSSNITFDKYYAAKAVLHSISIKHDNEPIYGSHFSE
;
A
#
# COMPACT_ATOMS: atom_id res chain seq x y z
N ASN A 1 -2.87 -10.76 -13.41
CA ASN A 1 -3.89 -11.54 -14.15
C ASN A 1 -5.04 -10.63 -14.61
N LEU A 2 -5.01 -10.15 -15.86
CA LEU A 2 -6.00 -9.21 -16.42
C LEU A 2 -7.45 -9.69 -16.27
N LYS A 3 -7.71 -10.97 -16.55
CA LYS A 3 -9.05 -11.56 -16.45
C LYS A 3 -9.63 -11.43 -15.02
N GLN A 4 -8.84 -11.70 -14.01
CA GLN A 4 -9.26 -11.65 -12.63
C GLN A 4 -9.55 -10.21 -12.18
N VAL A 5 -8.68 -9.27 -12.55
CA VAL A 5 -8.88 -7.82 -12.27
C VAL A 5 -10.14 -7.30 -12.94
N ASN A 6 -10.40 -7.71 -14.18
CA ASN A 6 -11.63 -7.32 -14.92
C ASN A 6 -12.87 -7.83 -14.18
N ILE A 7 -12.90 -9.11 -13.80
CA ILE A 7 -14.02 -9.69 -13.03
C ILE A 7 -14.20 -8.94 -11.69
N ALA A 8 -13.11 -8.68 -10.96
CA ALA A 8 -13.16 -7.99 -9.67
C ALA A 8 -13.76 -6.58 -9.80
N ILE A 9 -13.27 -5.78 -10.72
CA ILE A 9 -13.74 -4.39 -10.92
C ILE A 9 -15.22 -4.35 -11.33
N ARG A 10 -15.64 -5.17 -12.30
CA ARG A 10 -17.06 -5.22 -12.72
C ARG A 10 -17.95 -5.70 -11.59
N LYS A 11 -17.49 -6.66 -10.77
CA LYS A 11 -18.21 -7.11 -9.59
C LYS A 11 -18.31 -6.02 -8.53
N PHE A 12 -17.21 -5.30 -8.27
CA PHE A 12 -17.20 -4.13 -7.41
C PHE A 12 -18.19 -3.07 -7.86
N HIS A 13 -18.19 -2.75 -9.15
CA HIS A 13 -19.11 -1.75 -9.71
C HIS A 13 -20.56 -2.17 -9.52
N THR A 14 -20.89 -3.44 -9.75
CA THR A 14 -22.23 -3.97 -9.51
C THR A 14 -22.65 -3.87 -8.04
N ILE A 15 -21.74 -4.11 -7.09
CA ILE A 15 -22.04 -4.16 -5.65
C ILE A 15 -22.08 -2.75 -5.03
N TYR A 16 -21.16 -1.86 -5.43
CA TYR A 16 -20.92 -0.59 -4.75
C TYR A 16 -21.21 0.65 -5.58
N ASN A 17 -21.20 0.55 -6.91
CA ASN A 17 -21.31 1.68 -7.84
C ASN A 17 -20.36 2.83 -7.45
N LEU A 18 -19.06 2.49 -7.25
CA LEU A 18 -18.07 3.49 -6.89
C LEU A 18 -17.82 4.44 -8.05
N HIS A 19 -17.51 5.68 -7.71
CA HIS A 19 -17.32 6.76 -8.67
C HIS A 19 -16.10 6.55 -9.58
N ARG A 20 -15.04 5.92 -9.07
CA ARG A 20 -13.78 5.71 -9.82
C ARG A 20 -13.04 4.47 -9.34
N TYR A 21 -12.47 3.75 -10.29
CA TYR A 21 -11.56 2.63 -10.05
C TYR A 21 -10.21 2.95 -10.67
N ILE A 22 -9.16 2.74 -9.90
CA ILE A 22 -7.79 3.03 -10.33
C ILE A 22 -7.00 1.74 -10.34
N VAL A 23 -6.51 1.37 -11.51
CA VAL A 23 -5.65 0.20 -11.71
C VAL A 23 -4.22 0.68 -11.95
N ILE A 24 -3.33 0.37 -11.04
CA ILE A 24 -1.91 0.65 -11.17
C ILE A 24 -1.23 -0.61 -11.68
N THR A 25 -0.55 -0.51 -12.82
CA THR A 25 0.00 -1.68 -13.53
C THR A 25 1.37 -1.35 -14.14
N PRO A 26 2.24 -2.35 -14.39
CA PRO A 26 3.47 -2.14 -15.15
C PRO A 26 3.20 -1.51 -16.52
N TYR A 27 4.13 -0.68 -16.98
CA TYR A 27 4.01 0.03 -18.26
C TYR A 27 3.64 -0.90 -19.42
N GLU A 28 4.29 -2.05 -19.51
CA GLU A 28 4.09 -3.05 -20.57
C GLU A 28 2.67 -3.61 -20.60
N SER A 29 1.96 -3.54 -19.49
CA SER A 29 0.58 -4.03 -19.36
C SER A 29 -0.47 -2.94 -19.56
N THR A 30 -0.09 -1.66 -19.61
CA THR A 30 -1.06 -0.55 -19.62
C THR A 30 -1.99 -0.58 -20.82
N LEU A 31 -1.50 -0.93 -22.00
CA LEU A 31 -2.32 -1.03 -23.22
C LEU A 31 -3.35 -2.16 -23.10
N TYR A 32 -2.94 -3.33 -22.64
CA TYR A 32 -3.86 -4.46 -22.43
C TYR A 32 -4.98 -4.15 -21.44
N PHE A 33 -4.65 -3.43 -20.36
CA PHE A 33 -5.65 -3.00 -19.39
C PHE A 33 -6.58 -1.92 -19.96
N LYS A 34 -6.06 -0.96 -20.71
CA LYS A 34 -6.88 0.07 -21.38
C LYS A 34 -7.86 -0.52 -22.36
N ASP A 35 -7.42 -1.49 -23.15
CA ASP A 35 -8.25 -2.21 -24.10
C ASP A 35 -9.35 -3.01 -23.38
N ALA A 36 -9.00 -3.74 -22.32
CA ALA A 36 -9.94 -4.55 -21.55
C ALA A 36 -11.01 -3.73 -20.81
N PHE A 37 -10.78 -2.44 -20.59
CA PHE A 37 -11.69 -1.50 -19.91
C PHE A 37 -12.11 -0.32 -20.78
N CYS A 38 -12.01 -0.44 -22.11
CA CYS A 38 -12.37 0.62 -23.05
C CYS A 38 -13.85 1.04 -22.97
N ASP A 39 -14.72 0.15 -22.50
CA ASP A 39 -16.14 0.36 -22.24
C ASP A 39 -16.46 0.88 -20.84
N CYS A 40 -15.45 1.17 -20.00
CA CYS A 40 -15.61 1.52 -18.58
C CYS A 40 -15.03 2.91 -18.30
N ASP A 41 -15.84 3.96 -18.42
CA ASP A 41 -15.45 5.36 -18.16
C ASP A 41 -15.08 5.62 -16.67
N TYR A 42 -15.50 4.75 -15.79
CA TYR A 42 -15.18 4.77 -14.37
C TYR A 42 -13.82 4.13 -14.01
N VAL A 43 -13.07 3.56 -14.99
CA VAL A 43 -11.78 2.91 -14.77
C VAL A 43 -10.63 3.76 -15.31
N GLU A 44 -9.67 4.06 -14.47
CA GLU A 44 -8.42 4.74 -14.85
C GLU A 44 -7.24 3.78 -14.72
N ILE A 45 -6.44 3.69 -15.78
CA ILE A 45 -5.23 2.86 -15.82
C ILE A 45 -4.00 3.75 -15.68
N ILE A 46 -3.17 3.47 -14.69
CA ILE A 46 -1.97 4.25 -14.36
C ILE A 46 -0.74 3.35 -14.45
N ASP A 47 0.31 3.84 -15.13
CA ASP A 47 1.64 3.24 -15.11
C ASP A 47 2.26 3.36 -13.71
N GLU A 48 2.70 2.23 -13.14
CA GLU A 48 3.29 2.18 -11.80
C GLU A 48 4.51 3.09 -11.64
N ASN A 49 5.32 3.29 -12.70
CA ASN A 49 6.50 4.15 -12.66
C ASN A 49 6.16 5.65 -12.52
N LYS A 50 4.93 6.06 -12.88
CA LYS A 50 4.45 7.42 -12.60
C LYS A 50 4.13 7.65 -11.13
N VAL A 51 3.87 6.59 -10.39
CA VAL A 51 3.58 6.61 -8.95
C VAL A 51 4.85 6.41 -8.14
N LEU A 52 5.55 5.30 -8.41
CA LEU A 52 6.78 4.92 -7.72
C LEU A 52 7.73 4.29 -8.75
N ASN A 53 8.75 5.04 -9.17
CA ASN A 53 9.71 4.54 -10.15
C ASN A 53 10.46 3.31 -9.60
N LYS A 54 10.33 2.18 -10.28
CA LYS A 54 10.85 0.88 -9.83
C LYS A 54 12.37 0.86 -9.71
N LYS A 55 13.08 1.48 -10.64
CA LYS A 55 14.55 1.60 -10.58
C LYS A 55 14.96 2.36 -9.32
N LYS A 56 14.33 3.52 -9.07
CA LYS A 56 14.63 4.31 -7.87
C LYS A 56 14.26 3.59 -6.58
N PHE A 57 13.17 2.85 -6.58
CA PHE A 57 12.80 2.01 -5.44
C PHE A 57 13.86 0.93 -5.15
N ASN A 58 14.40 0.25 -6.17
CA ASN A 58 15.47 -0.73 -5.99
C ASN A 58 16.75 -0.09 -5.44
N GLU A 59 17.10 1.13 -5.88
CA GLU A 59 18.21 1.90 -5.32
C GLU A 59 18.00 2.18 -3.81
N LEU A 60 16.79 2.58 -3.42
CA LEU A 60 16.44 2.79 -2.01
C LEU A 60 16.50 1.48 -1.20
N CYS A 61 16.06 0.36 -1.77
CA CYS A 61 16.22 -0.95 -1.11
C CYS A 61 17.68 -1.31 -0.90
N ALA A 62 18.55 -1.08 -1.89
CA ALA A 62 19.98 -1.30 -1.74
C ALA A 62 20.60 -0.40 -0.67
N GLU A 63 20.19 0.87 -0.62
CA GLU A 63 20.65 1.86 0.36
C GLU A 63 20.24 1.49 1.80
N PHE A 64 18.93 1.27 2.04
CA PHE A 64 18.40 1.08 3.39
C PHE A 64 18.47 -0.38 3.88
N LEU A 65 18.19 -1.36 3.02
CA LEU A 65 18.13 -2.77 3.41
C LEU A 65 19.44 -3.52 3.17
N LYS A 66 20.44 -2.86 2.58
CA LYS A 66 21.75 -3.44 2.22
C LYS A 66 21.63 -4.71 1.37
N VAL A 67 20.61 -4.78 0.53
CA VAL A 67 20.32 -5.94 -0.31
C VAL A 67 21.37 -6.07 -1.39
N LYS A 68 22.11 -7.18 -1.41
CA LYS A 68 23.03 -7.55 -2.48
C LYS A 68 22.35 -8.59 -3.38
N ASN A 69 21.89 -8.20 -4.54
CA ASN A 69 21.53 -9.04 -5.71
C ASN A 69 20.53 -10.22 -5.55
N ASP A 70 20.00 -10.54 -4.37
CA ASP A 70 19.00 -11.60 -4.22
C ASP A 70 17.61 -11.06 -3.85
N HIS A 71 16.90 -10.60 -4.89
CA HIS A 71 15.58 -10.01 -4.75
C HIS A 71 14.51 -10.98 -4.22
N LYS A 72 14.71 -12.30 -4.34
CA LYS A 72 13.73 -13.30 -3.90
C LYS A 72 13.70 -13.44 -2.39
N LEU A 73 14.87 -13.51 -1.75
CA LEU A 73 14.97 -13.64 -0.30
C LEU A 73 14.43 -12.44 0.45
N PHE A 74 14.56 -11.25 -0.12
CA PHE A 74 14.17 -9.99 0.52
C PHE A 74 12.74 -9.56 0.21
N ARG A 75 11.98 -10.32 -0.55
CA ARG A 75 10.60 -9.98 -0.95
C ARG A 75 10.44 -8.54 -1.52
N ILE A 76 11.43 -8.04 -2.25
CA ILE A 76 11.48 -6.65 -2.76
C ILE A 76 10.26 -6.31 -3.61
N ASN A 77 9.79 -7.24 -4.44
CA ASN A 77 8.59 -7.01 -5.25
C ASN A 77 7.33 -6.88 -4.39
N TRP A 78 7.27 -7.56 -3.25
CA TRP A 78 6.18 -7.42 -2.31
C TRP A 78 6.23 -6.05 -1.60
N TYR A 79 7.41 -5.61 -1.12
CA TYR A 79 7.57 -4.26 -0.58
C TYR A 79 7.26 -3.18 -1.61
N TYR A 80 7.68 -3.38 -2.86
CA TYR A 80 7.34 -2.46 -3.94
C TYR A 80 5.83 -2.27 -4.07
N GLN A 81 5.08 -3.38 -4.10
CA GLN A 81 3.62 -3.37 -4.22
C GLN A 81 2.96 -2.64 -3.04
N GLN A 82 3.36 -2.93 -1.80
CA GLN A 82 2.82 -2.29 -0.61
C GLN A 82 3.12 -0.78 -0.60
N ILE A 83 4.36 -0.41 -0.86
CA ILE A 83 4.79 0.99 -0.87
C ILE A 83 4.21 1.76 -2.07
N LEU A 84 3.98 1.10 -3.20
CA LEU A 84 3.28 1.67 -4.36
C LEU A 84 1.85 2.11 -3.99
N LYS A 85 1.08 1.23 -3.34
CA LYS A 85 -0.27 1.52 -2.84
C LYS A 85 -0.25 2.71 -1.87
N LEU A 86 0.66 2.67 -0.90
CA LEU A 86 0.85 3.74 0.09
C LEU A 86 1.22 5.07 -0.59
N THR A 87 2.20 5.07 -1.50
CA THR A 87 2.68 6.27 -2.20
C THR A 87 1.56 6.90 -3.03
N TYR A 88 0.81 6.09 -3.77
CA TYR A 88 -0.33 6.57 -4.53
C TYR A 88 -1.37 7.22 -3.61
N THR A 89 -1.77 6.50 -2.56
CA THR A 89 -2.77 6.95 -1.60
C THR A 89 -2.42 8.29 -0.95
N LEU A 90 -1.15 8.51 -0.62
CA LEU A 90 -0.69 9.72 0.07
C LEU A 90 -0.42 10.92 -0.85
N ASN A 91 0.00 10.68 -2.09
CA ASN A 91 0.47 11.73 -2.99
C ASN A 91 -0.54 12.14 -4.06
N TYR A 92 -1.58 11.36 -4.29
CA TYR A 92 -2.58 11.71 -5.29
C TYR A 92 -3.39 12.93 -4.87
N LYS A 93 -3.20 14.03 -5.59
CA LYS A 93 -3.79 15.33 -5.24
C LYS A 93 -5.28 15.45 -5.61
N ASN A 94 -5.70 14.73 -6.64
CA ASN A 94 -7.02 14.88 -7.26
C ASN A 94 -7.99 13.75 -6.88
N PHE A 95 -7.98 13.32 -5.63
CA PHE A 95 -9.00 12.39 -5.18
C PHE A 95 -10.36 13.08 -5.17
N PRO A 96 -11.28 12.72 -6.06
CA PRO A 96 -12.61 13.32 -6.11
C PRO A 96 -13.46 12.93 -4.90
N GLY A 97 -13.05 11.91 -4.14
CA GLY A 97 -13.79 11.39 -2.99
C GLY A 97 -13.08 11.58 -1.65
N LYS A 98 -13.88 11.60 -0.58
CA LYS A 98 -13.37 11.65 0.80
C LYS A 98 -12.85 10.29 1.29
N ARG A 99 -13.23 9.19 0.63
CA ARG A 99 -12.97 7.79 1.02
C ARG A 99 -12.18 7.07 -0.06
N ILE A 100 -11.25 6.25 0.35
CA ILE A 100 -10.45 5.38 -0.52
C ILE A 100 -10.56 3.97 -0.01
N ILE A 101 -10.72 3.03 -0.91
CA ILE A 101 -10.59 1.59 -0.66
C ILE A 101 -9.39 1.11 -1.47
N ILE A 102 -8.38 0.62 -0.79
CA ILE A 102 -7.27 -0.10 -1.39
C ILE A 102 -7.69 -1.56 -1.43
N TRP A 103 -7.50 -2.23 -2.57
CA TRP A 103 -7.95 -3.60 -2.77
C TRP A 103 -6.90 -4.42 -3.52
N ASP A 104 -6.66 -5.65 -3.07
CA ASP A 104 -5.74 -6.55 -3.75
C ASP A 104 -6.35 -7.07 -5.05
N ALA A 105 -5.61 -6.88 -6.14
CA ALA A 105 -6.10 -7.14 -7.51
C ALA A 105 -6.43 -8.60 -7.82
N ASP A 106 -6.00 -9.53 -6.97
CA ASP A 106 -6.27 -10.97 -7.07
C ASP A 106 -7.50 -11.42 -6.27
N THR A 107 -8.21 -10.48 -5.63
CA THR A 107 -9.36 -10.76 -4.78
C THR A 107 -10.65 -10.26 -5.44
N VAL A 108 -11.68 -11.12 -5.47
CA VAL A 108 -13.00 -10.79 -6.02
C VAL A 108 -14.02 -10.66 -4.89
N PRO A 109 -14.76 -9.54 -4.78
CA PRO A 109 -15.78 -9.40 -3.75
C PRO A 109 -16.98 -10.30 -4.05
N LEU A 110 -17.36 -11.14 -3.11
CA LEU A 110 -18.52 -12.03 -3.24
C LEU A 110 -19.80 -11.39 -2.73
N LYS A 111 -19.69 -10.49 -1.76
CA LYS A 111 -20.82 -9.79 -1.12
C LYS A 111 -20.41 -8.38 -0.72
N LYS A 112 -21.41 -7.57 -0.41
CA LYS A 112 -21.21 -6.19 0.10
C LYS A 112 -20.55 -6.23 1.49
N ILE A 113 -19.50 -5.44 1.65
CA ILE A 113 -18.78 -5.21 2.91
C ILE A 113 -18.99 -3.75 3.30
N LYS A 114 -19.19 -3.45 4.58
CA LYS A 114 -19.31 -2.08 5.08
C LYS A 114 -17.90 -1.57 5.42
N PHE A 115 -17.34 -0.68 4.62
CA PHE A 115 -15.98 -0.16 4.81
C PHE A 115 -15.88 0.96 5.84
N PHE A 116 -16.99 1.70 6.07
CA PHE A 116 -17.04 2.83 6.99
C PHE A 116 -18.30 2.74 7.85
N ASN A 117 -18.17 3.19 9.09
CA ASN A 117 -19.34 3.33 9.98
C ASN A 117 -20.11 4.62 9.67
N GLU A 118 -21.13 4.94 10.46
CA GLU A 118 -21.98 6.11 10.28
C GLU A 118 -21.25 7.43 10.55
N GLU A 119 -20.21 7.40 11.36
CA GLU A 119 -19.36 8.53 11.70
C GLU A 119 -18.21 8.75 10.70
N ASP A 120 -18.22 8.07 9.56
CA ASP A 120 -17.16 8.10 8.54
C ASP A 120 -15.80 7.51 9.01
N ASN A 121 -15.79 6.73 10.08
CA ASN A 121 -14.59 6.03 10.48
C ASN A 121 -14.46 4.70 9.72
N PRO A 122 -13.26 4.33 9.23
CA PRO A 122 -13.02 3.02 8.62
C PRO A 122 -13.27 1.89 9.62
N ILE A 123 -13.91 0.84 9.12
CA ILE A 123 -14.12 -0.39 9.88
C ILE A 123 -12.90 -1.27 9.68
N LEU A 124 -12.21 -1.62 10.76
CA LEU A 124 -11.08 -2.52 10.73
C LEU A 124 -11.57 -3.97 10.78
N TYR A 125 -11.09 -4.76 9.85
CA TYR A 125 -11.32 -6.19 9.82
C TYR A 125 -10.05 -6.90 10.26
N GLY A 126 -10.18 -7.92 11.08
CA GLY A 126 -9.05 -8.66 11.62
C GLY A 126 -9.21 -10.17 11.45
N SER A 127 -8.09 -10.85 11.36
CA SER A 127 -7.99 -12.32 11.38
C SER A 127 -7.34 -12.80 12.67
N LYS A 128 -7.81 -13.92 13.21
CA LYS A 128 -7.15 -14.60 14.33
C LYS A 128 -5.98 -15.49 13.89
N TYR A 129 -5.86 -15.75 12.60
CA TYR A 129 -4.98 -16.77 12.07
C TYR A 129 -3.68 -16.24 11.47
N GLU A 130 -3.59 -14.93 11.20
CA GLU A 130 -2.44 -14.30 10.60
C GLU A 130 -1.89 -13.23 11.54
N TYR A 131 -1.02 -13.62 12.45
CA TYR A 131 -0.35 -12.70 13.36
C TYR A 131 1.15 -12.65 13.05
N HIS A 132 1.61 -11.52 12.50
CA HIS A 132 3.00 -11.36 12.10
C HIS A 132 3.66 -10.23 12.88
N ILE A 133 4.42 -10.57 13.91
CA ILE A 133 5.09 -9.64 14.82
C ILE A 133 5.92 -8.57 14.09
N PRO A 134 6.73 -8.89 13.06
CA PRO A 134 7.54 -7.89 12.35
C PRO A 134 6.76 -6.70 11.79
N TYR A 135 5.52 -6.88 11.34
CA TYR A 135 4.69 -5.77 10.86
C TYR A 135 4.41 -4.75 11.97
N PHE A 136 4.10 -5.26 13.13
CA PHE A 136 3.82 -4.42 14.29
C PHE A 136 5.07 -3.66 14.76
N GLU A 137 6.20 -4.33 14.79
CA GLU A 137 7.47 -3.71 15.19
C GLU A 137 7.87 -2.57 14.25
N CYS A 138 7.73 -2.76 12.93
CA CYS A 138 7.93 -1.72 11.94
C CYS A 138 6.96 -0.53 12.19
N ASN A 139 5.69 -0.83 12.42
CA ASN A 139 4.69 0.20 12.73
C ASN A 139 5.01 0.94 14.04
N ASN A 140 5.49 0.25 15.08
CA ASN A 140 5.92 0.91 16.34
C ASN A 140 7.05 1.91 16.09
N ILE A 141 8.02 1.56 15.25
CA ILE A 141 9.11 2.45 14.87
C ILE A 141 8.56 3.66 14.11
N LEU A 142 7.72 3.43 13.09
CA LEU A 142 7.15 4.50 12.27
C LEU A 142 6.28 5.48 13.06
N PHE A 143 5.45 4.96 13.97
CA PHE A 143 4.51 5.79 14.74
C PHE A 143 5.09 6.31 16.05
N GLY A 144 6.28 5.83 16.46
CA GLY A 144 6.92 6.21 17.73
C GLY A 144 6.09 5.83 18.97
N LYS A 145 5.27 4.79 18.85
CA LYS A 145 4.37 4.34 19.91
C LYS A 145 4.38 2.82 19.97
N LYS A 146 4.46 2.28 21.19
CA LYS A 146 4.21 0.85 21.39
C LYS A 146 2.71 0.59 21.24
N ILE A 147 2.33 0.04 20.11
CA ILE A 147 0.95 -0.40 19.89
C ILE A 147 0.74 -1.65 20.75
N ILE A 148 -0.24 -1.63 21.64
CA ILE A 148 -0.66 -2.81 22.39
C ILE A 148 -1.55 -3.63 21.48
N TYR A 149 -1.13 -4.84 21.16
CA TYR A 149 -1.83 -5.68 20.18
C TYR A 149 -2.89 -6.51 20.87
N PRO A 150 -4.14 -6.43 20.43
CA PRO A 150 -5.02 -7.57 20.59
C PRO A 150 -4.39 -8.73 19.77
N LYS A 151 -4.59 -9.98 20.21
CA LYS A 151 -4.13 -11.18 19.49
C LYS A 151 -4.86 -11.37 18.14
N LEU A 152 -4.92 -10.29 17.34
CA LEU A 152 -5.60 -10.18 16.06
C LEU A 152 -4.65 -9.57 15.06
N SER A 153 -4.60 -10.12 13.88
CA SER A 153 -3.95 -9.52 12.72
C SER A 153 -4.95 -8.63 11.98
N PHE A 154 -4.50 -7.48 11.51
CA PHE A 154 -5.23 -6.62 10.59
C PHE A 154 -4.78 -6.81 9.14
N VAL A 155 -4.00 -7.84 8.86
CA VAL A 155 -3.66 -8.23 7.48
C VAL A 155 -4.94 -8.70 6.78
N THR A 156 -5.40 -7.90 5.84
CA THR A 156 -6.59 -8.17 5.03
C THR A 156 -6.29 -7.90 3.56
N GLN A 157 -7.17 -8.35 2.67
CA GLN A 157 -7.04 -8.12 1.23
C GLN A 157 -7.46 -6.70 0.81
N PHE A 158 -7.74 -5.83 1.76
CA PHE A 158 -8.13 -4.45 1.52
C PHE A 158 -7.86 -3.55 2.73
N ALA A 159 -7.71 -2.25 2.46
CA ALA A 159 -7.69 -1.21 3.47
C ALA A 159 -8.68 -0.08 3.09
N ALA A 160 -9.27 0.56 4.08
CA ALA A 160 -10.17 1.70 3.88
C ALA A 160 -9.63 2.93 4.62
N LEU A 161 -9.60 4.07 3.95
CA LEU A 161 -9.07 5.32 4.50
C LEU A 161 -10.01 6.48 4.16
N ASN A 162 -10.26 7.35 5.13
CA ASN A 162 -10.87 8.64 4.88
C ASN A 162 -9.81 9.76 4.74
N SER A 163 -10.25 10.97 4.40
CA SER A 163 -9.36 12.11 4.20
C SER A 163 -8.55 12.47 5.46
N ARG A 164 -9.15 12.31 6.65
CA ARG A 164 -8.49 12.57 7.94
C ARG A 164 -7.34 11.60 8.15
N MET A 165 -7.60 10.31 8.03
CA MET A 165 -6.56 9.28 8.20
C MET A 165 -5.41 9.42 7.21
N ARG A 166 -5.71 9.75 5.95
CA ARG A 166 -4.68 10.04 4.95
C ARG A 166 -3.77 11.20 5.37
N LYS A 167 -4.36 12.29 5.86
CA LYS A 167 -3.61 13.45 6.35
C LYS A 167 -2.75 13.08 7.56
N ASP A 168 -3.33 12.36 8.51
CA ASP A 168 -2.62 11.94 9.72
C ASP A 168 -1.47 10.99 9.40
N LEU A 169 -1.68 9.99 8.55
CA LEU A 169 -0.65 9.07 8.09
C LEU A 169 0.48 9.83 7.37
N LYS A 170 0.14 10.75 6.47
CA LYS A 170 1.15 11.59 5.81
C LYS A 170 1.98 12.38 6.82
N ASN A 171 1.32 13.00 7.81
CA ASN A 171 2.00 13.80 8.84
C ASN A 171 2.96 12.93 9.67
N VAL A 172 2.55 11.71 10.02
CA VAL A 172 3.41 10.76 10.75
C VAL A 172 4.66 10.42 9.94
N LEU A 173 4.52 10.06 8.67
CA LEU A 173 5.66 9.70 7.83
C LEU A 173 6.60 10.91 7.60
N VAL A 174 6.04 12.11 7.40
CA VAL A 174 6.84 13.34 7.26
C VAL A 174 7.60 13.66 8.55
N LYS A 175 6.94 13.51 9.72
CA LYS A 175 7.58 13.70 11.02
C LYS A 175 8.71 12.70 11.23
N TYR A 176 8.47 11.43 10.91
CA TYR A 176 9.47 10.36 11.01
C TYR A 176 10.71 10.65 10.15
N ILE A 177 10.53 11.00 8.88
CA ILE A 177 11.63 11.36 7.97
C ILE A 177 12.47 12.51 8.53
N LYS A 178 11.83 13.56 9.04
CA LYS A 178 12.51 14.71 9.61
C LYS A 178 13.30 14.36 10.87
N SER A 179 12.71 13.57 11.77
CA SER A 179 13.37 13.17 13.02
C SER A 179 14.52 12.18 12.80
N SER A 180 14.52 11.45 11.69
CA SER A 180 15.57 10.51 11.30
C SER A 180 16.66 11.13 10.41
N ASN A 181 16.63 12.47 10.18
CA ASN A 181 17.57 13.20 9.32
C ASN A 181 17.64 12.65 7.87
N ILE A 182 16.52 12.10 7.37
CA ILE A 182 16.41 11.58 6.02
C ILE A 182 15.93 12.71 5.09
N THR A 183 16.56 12.84 3.92
CA THR A 183 16.17 13.87 2.94
C THR A 183 14.73 13.68 2.49
N PHE A 184 13.91 14.72 2.69
CA PHE A 184 12.52 14.74 2.26
C PHE A 184 12.42 15.01 0.75
N ASP A 185 11.77 14.09 0.04
CA ASP A 185 11.44 14.22 -1.38
C ASP A 185 10.13 13.46 -1.71
N LYS A 186 9.81 13.32 -2.99
CA LYS A 186 8.63 12.59 -3.44
C LYS A 186 8.59 11.10 -3.04
N TYR A 187 9.74 10.52 -2.65
CA TYR A 187 9.87 9.14 -2.18
C TYR A 187 9.83 8.99 -0.66
N TYR A 188 9.45 10.03 0.07
CA TYR A 188 9.47 10.06 1.54
C TYR A 188 8.76 8.87 2.18
N ALA A 189 7.65 8.41 1.62
CA ALA A 189 6.91 7.25 2.14
C ALA A 189 7.74 5.96 2.01
N ALA A 190 8.37 5.72 0.85
CA ALA A 190 9.26 4.59 0.64
C ALA A 190 10.46 4.63 1.60
N LYS A 191 11.10 5.79 1.72
CA LYS A 191 12.24 6.00 2.63
C LYS A 191 11.87 5.74 4.09
N ALA A 192 10.71 6.24 4.54
CA ALA A 192 10.25 6.04 5.91
C ALA A 192 10.07 4.55 6.23
N VAL A 193 9.37 3.82 5.35
CA VAL A 193 9.13 2.39 5.54
C VAL A 193 10.45 1.60 5.48
N LEU A 194 11.27 1.79 4.46
CA LEU A 194 12.53 1.05 4.31
C LEU A 194 13.51 1.34 5.46
N HIS A 195 13.61 2.59 5.91
CA HIS A 195 14.42 2.94 7.06
C HIS A 195 13.89 2.33 8.37
N SER A 196 12.56 2.31 8.60
CA SER A 196 11.99 1.68 9.79
C SER A 196 12.26 0.17 9.83
N ILE A 197 12.29 -0.49 8.68
CA ILE A 197 12.69 -1.88 8.57
C ILE A 197 14.17 -2.03 8.90
N SER A 198 15.04 -1.15 8.38
CA SER A 198 16.50 -1.24 8.57
C SER A 198 16.95 -1.05 10.01
N ILE A 199 16.29 -0.16 10.78
CA ILE A 199 16.64 0.10 12.21
C ILE A 199 16.59 -1.17 13.06
N LYS A 200 15.67 -2.08 12.76
CA LYS A 200 15.52 -3.31 13.54
C LYS A 200 16.66 -4.32 13.32
N HIS A 201 17.36 -4.20 12.22
CA HIS A 201 18.26 -5.26 11.74
C HIS A 201 19.73 -4.89 11.75
N ASP A 202 20.16 -3.94 12.58
CA ASP A 202 21.57 -3.53 12.85
C ASP A 202 22.67 -4.25 12.04
N ASN A 203 22.73 -4.01 10.72
CA ASN A 203 23.69 -4.58 9.78
C ASN A 203 23.51 -6.06 9.35
N GLU A 204 22.51 -6.77 9.85
CA GLU A 204 22.21 -8.12 9.37
C GLU A 204 21.28 -8.10 8.14
N PRO A 205 21.39 -9.09 7.24
CA PRO A 205 20.48 -9.21 6.10
C PRO A 205 19.03 -9.36 6.56
N ILE A 206 18.14 -8.57 5.96
CA ILE A 206 16.73 -8.57 6.28
C ILE A 206 16.00 -9.57 5.40
N TYR A 207 15.51 -10.65 6.00
CA TYR A 207 14.73 -11.67 5.31
C TYR A 207 13.25 -11.59 5.65
N GLY A 208 12.39 -11.97 4.70
CA GLY A 208 10.95 -12.07 4.93
C GLY A 208 10.19 -10.75 4.79
N SER A 209 9.00 -10.69 5.37
CA SER A 209 8.08 -9.55 5.30
C SER A 209 8.07 -8.79 6.61
N HIS A 210 8.41 -7.50 6.58
CA HIS A 210 8.48 -6.63 7.75
C HIS A 210 7.48 -5.48 7.72
N PHE A 211 6.78 -5.28 6.61
CA PHE A 211 5.80 -4.22 6.45
C PHE A 211 4.60 -4.70 5.63
N SER A 212 3.40 -4.35 6.08
CA SER A 212 2.14 -4.41 5.32
C SER A 212 1.40 -3.10 5.52
N GLU A 213 0.66 -2.63 4.49
CA GLU A 213 -0.15 -1.41 4.55
C GLU A 213 -1.31 -1.46 5.55
#